data_7a3df75382100eeacc0a7ebd6f99e320
#
_entry.id   7a3df75382100eeacc0a7ebd6f99e320
#
_cell.length_a   1.000
_cell.length_b   1.000
_cell.length_c   1.000
_cell.angle_alpha   90.00
_cell.angle_beta   90.00
_cell.angle_gamma   90.00
#
_symmetry.space_group_name_H-M   'P 1'
#
loop_
_entity.id
_entity.type
_entity.pdbx_description
1 polymer ?
#
loop_
_entity_poly.entity_id
_entity_poly.type
_entity_poly.pdbx_seq_one_letter_code
_entity_poly.pdbx_strand_id
1 'polypeptide(L)'
;MTAAPALAATTSSTQLHQAATTVRFFQNHRWLRAPAQPNCLKVPWTRSCRIARRVYARDYTIMQRITRRYTLPYTNDWRTSVNLAQRIYPGTSSWLLYISDREGGWGPFVMNHQGSGAGGWLQFMASTFYAYVDDARADTARRGFKVPDSVWTWTHPLGQALTGAYMRYTGRDSCHWCLG
;
A
#
# COMPACT_ATOMS: atom_id res chain seq x y z
N MET A 1 8.68 -24.06 0.45
CA MET A 1 7.48 -23.25 0.76
C MET A 1 7.76 -22.46 2.02
N THR A 2 8.11 -21.19 1.91
CA THR A 2 8.64 -20.36 3.02
C THR A 2 7.53 -19.51 3.63
N ALA A 3 7.17 -19.80 4.89
CA ALA A 3 6.17 -19.08 5.69
C ALA A 3 6.66 -17.68 6.21
N ALA A 4 7.73 -17.13 5.65
CA ALA A 4 8.37 -15.91 6.16
C ALA A 4 7.60 -14.59 5.97
N PRO A 5 6.73 -14.35 4.95
CA PRO A 5 6.12 -13.03 4.77
C PRO A 5 5.02 -12.71 5.78
N ALA A 6 4.27 -13.70 6.26
CA ALA A 6 3.17 -13.48 7.19
C ALA A 6 3.65 -13.03 8.58
N LEU A 7 4.74 -13.62 9.09
CA LEU A 7 5.30 -13.28 10.41
C LEU A 7 5.87 -11.85 10.44
N ALA A 8 6.53 -11.43 9.36
CA ALA A 8 7.09 -10.07 9.24
C ALA A 8 5.98 -9.00 9.17
N ALA A 9 4.87 -9.29 8.49
CA ALA A 9 3.71 -8.38 8.41
C ALA A 9 3.01 -8.25 9.76
N THR A 10 2.84 -9.34 10.50
CA THR A 10 2.21 -9.37 11.83
C THR A 10 3.05 -8.58 12.85
N THR A 11 4.37 -8.78 12.86
CA THR A 11 5.29 -8.05 13.74
C THR A 11 5.28 -6.54 13.45
N SER A 12 5.27 -6.15 12.19
CA SER A 12 5.19 -4.73 11.80
C SER A 12 3.85 -4.09 12.15
N SER A 13 2.74 -4.82 12.04
CA SER A 13 1.41 -4.35 12.44
C SER A 13 1.35 -4.11 13.96
N THR A 14 1.87 -5.04 14.75
CA THR A 14 1.94 -4.90 16.21
C THR A 14 2.81 -3.71 16.62
N GLN A 15 3.99 -3.55 16.01
CA GLN A 15 4.86 -2.40 16.28
C GLN A 15 4.21 -1.07 15.90
N LEU A 16 3.49 -1.02 14.77
CA LEU A 16 2.75 0.15 14.35
C LEU A 16 1.66 0.51 15.35
N HIS A 17 0.89 -0.48 15.79
CA HIS A 17 -0.17 -0.28 16.78
C HIS A 17 0.39 0.25 18.09
N GLN A 18 1.45 -0.34 18.63
CA GLN A 18 2.12 0.12 19.84
C GLN A 18 2.66 1.54 19.68
N ALA A 19 3.38 1.82 18.61
CA ALA A 19 3.92 3.15 18.34
C ALA A 19 2.81 4.20 18.17
N ALA A 20 1.74 3.88 17.45
CA ALA A 20 0.58 4.75 17.27
C ALA A 20 -0.14 5.03 18.59
N THR A 21 -0.29 4.02 19.46
CA THR A 21 -0.88 4.17 20.79
C THR A 21 -0.04 5.12 21.66
N THR A 22 1.28 4.93 21.67
CA THR A 22 2.20 5.82 22.37
C THR A 22 2.13 7.26 21.85
N VAL A 23 2.16 7.43 20.53
CA VAL A 23 2.07 8.75 19.90
C VAL A 23 0.75 9.43 20.24
N ARG A 24 -0.38 8.72 20.14
CA ARG A 24 -1.71 9.23 20.51
C ARG A 24 -1.78 9.61 21.98
N PHE A 25 -1.21 8.79 22.87
CA PHE A 25 -1.11 9.12 24.28
C PHE A 25 -0.41 10.47 24.48
N PHE A 26 0.78 10.67 23.89
CA PHE A 26 1.50 11.93 23.99
C PHE A 26 0.83 13.10 23.26
N GLN A 27 0.05 12.84 22.20
CA GLN A 27 -0.75 13.86 21.56
C GLN A 27 -1.87 14.38 22.48
N ASN A 28 -2.51 13.47 23.21
CA ASN A 28 -3.57 13.81 24.18
C ASN A 28 -2.99 14.40 25.47
N HIS A 29 -1.75 14.08 25.80
CA HIS A 29 -1.04 14.56 26.99
C HIS A 29 0.12 15.47 26.59
N ARG A 30 -0.19 16.54 25.84
CA ARG A 30 0.81 17.46 25.28
C ARG A 30 1.79 18.01 26.33
N TRP A 31 1.33 18.20 27.56
CA TRP A 31 2.12 18.66 28.69
C TRP A 31 3.28 17.73 29.08
N LEU A 32 3.25 16.44 28.68
CA LEU A 32 4.34 15.49 28.93
C LEU A 32 5.48 15.61 27.92
N ARG A 33 5.21 16.13 26.72
CA ARG A 33 6.19 16.10 25.62
C ARG A 33 6.86 17.43 25.31
N ALA A 34 6.34 18.52 25.82
CA ALA A 34 6.72 19.80 25.26
C ALA A 34 7.99 20.38 25.87
N PRO A 35 8.85 21.02 25.02
CA PRO A 35 9.40 22.26 25.48
C PRO A 35 8.34 23.39 25.53
N ALA A 36 7.20 23.21 24.89
CA ALA A 36 6.13 24.21 24.76
C ALA A 36 4.97 24.02 25.74
N GLN A 37 5.10 23.19 26.76
CA GLN A 37 4.00 22.97 27.70
C GLN A 37 4.37 23.47 29.09
N PRO A 38 3.39 24.03 29.81
CA PRO A 38 3.67 24.79 31.05
C PRO A 38 4.52 24.04 32.07
N ASN A 39 4.35 22.75 32.20
CA ASN A 39 5.05 21.96 33.21
C ASN A 39 6.49 21.57 32.82
N CYS A 40 6.76 21.30 31.54
CA CYS A 40 8.12 21.06 31.06
C CYS A 40 8.85 22.32 30.62
N LEU A 41 8.15 23.46 30.50
CA LEU A 41 8.73 24.80 30.30
C LEU A 41 9.19 25.42 31.61
N LYS A 42 8.37 25.30 32.67
CA LYS A 42 8.66 25.91 33.98
C LYS A 42 9.77 25.18 34.74
N VAL A 43 9.92 23.87 34.48
CA VAL A 43 10.99 23.04 35.05
C VAL A 43 11.65 22.29 33.91
N PRO A 44 12.50 22.94 33.14
CA PRO A 44 12.80 22.58 31.77
C PRO A 44 13.52 21.27 31.61
N TRP A 45 13.92 20.56 32.45
CA TRP A 45 14.70 19.35 32.16
C TRP A 45 14.59 18.33 33.30
N THR A 46 13.41 18.20 33.88
CA THR A 46 13.20 17.05 34.75
C THR A 46 13.51 15.76 34.00
N ARG A 47 14.02 14.79 34.70
CA ARG A 47 14.30 13.44 34.15
C ARG A 47 13.08 12.88 33.41
N SER A 48 11.88 13.12 33.95
CA SER A 48 10.61 12.67 33.34
C SER A 48 10.31 13.32 32.00
N CYS A 49 10.51 14.65 31.88
CA CYS A 49 10.31 15.34 30.59
C CYS A 49 11.32 14.89 29.54
N ARG A 50 12.57 14.63 29.89
CA ARG A 50 13.57 14.09 28.98
C ARG A 50 13.21 12.68 28.50
N ILE A 51 12.76 11.82 29.41
CA ILE A 51 12.33 10.46 29.07
C ILE A 51 11.12 10.51 28.14
N ALA A 52 10.07 11.26 28.48
CA ALA A 52 8.86 11.40 27.67
C ALA A 52 9.18 11.88 26.24
N ARG A 53 10.05 12.86 26.09
CA ARG A 53 10.48 13.34 24.76
C ARG A 53 11.21 12.27 23.96
N ARG A 54 12.11 11.51 24.59
CA ARG A 54 12.85 10.44 23.90
C ARG A 54 11.91 9.32 23.46
N VAL A 55 11.00 8.90 24.31
CA VAL A 55 10.00 7.85 23.99
C VAL A 55 9.11 8.31 22.84
N TYR A 56 8.56 9.52 22.93
CA TYR A 56 7.74 10.08 21.85
C TYR A 56 8.50 10.15 20.52
N ALA A 57 9.72 10.71 20.52
CA ALA A 57 10.51 10.85 19.29
C ALA A 57 10.85 9.49 18.67
N ARG A 58 11.21 8.49 19.50
CA ARG A 58 11.46 7.14 19.04
C ARG A 58 10.22 6.54 18.37
N ASP A 59 9.10 6.56 19.06
CA ASP A 59 7.87 5.89 18.59
C ASP A 59 7.24 6.63 17.41
N TYR A 60 7.36 7.97 17.37
CA TYR A 60 6.99 8.76 16.19
C TYR A 60 7.84 8.40 14.97
N THR A 61 9.15 8.21 15.14
CA THR A 61 10.05 7.78 14.06
C THR A 61 9.71 6.37 13.59
N ILE A 62 9.41 5.44 14.51
CA ILE A 62 8.96 4.08 14.17
C ILE A 62 7.66 4.16 13.37
N MET A 63 6.67 4.88 13.86
CA MET A 63 5.39 5.07 13.19
C MET A 63 5.57 5.63 11.77
N GLN A 64 6.38 6.69 11.62
CA GLN A 64 6.67 7.30 10.32
C GLN A 64 7.35 6.31 9.36
N ARG A 65 8.33 5.55 9.86
CA ARG A 65 9.05 4.55 9.06
C ARG A 65 8.12 3.44 8.57
N ILE A 66 7.29 2.91 9.47
CA ILE A 66 6.34 1.85 9.13
C ILE A 66 5.27 2.39 8.18
N THR A 67 4.70 3.56 8.46
CA THR A 67 3.69 4.20 7.59
C THR A 67 4.25 4.41 6.18
N ARG A 68 5.48 4.94 6.05
CA ARG A 68 6.13 5.08 4.73
C ARG A 68 6.33 3.75 4.02
N ARG A 69 6.69 2.70 4.77
CA ARG A 69 6.90 1.36 4.19
C ARG A 69 5.61 0.77 3.60
N TYR A 70 4.48 1.02 4.25
CA TYR A 70 3.19 0.42 3.87
C TYR A 70 2.26 1.39 3.13
N THR A 71 2.60 2.67 3.03
CA THR A 71 1.88 3.61 2.15
C THR A 71 2.49 3.53 0.76
N LEU A 72 1.67 3.19 -0.24
CA LEU A 72 2.10 3.21 -1.62
C LEU A 72 2.05 4.64 -2.16
N PRO A 73 3.07 5.09 -2.90
CA PRO A 73 3.03 6.38 -3.57
C PRO A 73 2.03 6.34 -4.73
N TYR A 74 1.49 7.50 -5.08
CA TYR A 74 0.83 7.69 -6.36
C TYR A 74 1.87 7.61 -7.49
N THR A 75 1.57 6.86 -8.53
CA THR A 75 2.44 6.76 -9.72
C THR A 75 1.61 6.49 -10.96
N ASN A 76 1.95 7.14 -12.06
CA ASN A 76 1.38 6.90 -13.38
C ASN A 76 2.29 6.00 -14.25
N ASP A 77 3.43 5.57 -13.72
CA ASP A 77 4.34 4.67 -14.41
C ASP A 77 3.94 3.21 -14.20
N TRP A 78 3.79 2.46 -15.31
CA TRP A 78 3.37 1.06 -15.27
C TRP A 78 4.36 0.15 -14.55
N ARG A 79 5.65 0.26 -14.88
CA ARG A 79 6.69 -0.59 -14.26
C ARG A 79 6.78 -0.37 -12.76
N THR A 80 6.72 0.88 -12.34
CA THR A 80 6.66 1.24 -10.92
C THR A 80 5.39 0.67 -10.26
N SER A 81 4.25 0.73 -10.94
CA SER A 81 2.99 0.15 -10.47
C SER A 81 3.08 -1.36 -10.26
N VAL A 82 3.69 -2.08 -11.21
CA VAL A 82 3.95 -3.53 -11.09
C VAL A 82 4.88 -3.83 -9.90
N ASN A 83 5.94 -3.06 -9.72
CA ASN A 83 6.86 -3.23 -8.60
C ASN A 83 6.17 -2.97 -7.24
N LEU A 84 5.24 -2.02 -7.19
CA LEU A 84 4.44 -1.76 -6.00
C LEU A 84 3.44 -2.89 -5.73
N ALA A 85 2.76 -3.39 -6.76
CA ALA A 85 1.84 -4.52 -6.65
C ALA A 85 2.57 -5.81 -6.18
N GLN A 86 3.77 -6.07 -6.69
CA GLN A 86 4.64 -7.16 -6.26
C GLN A 86 4.97 -7.13 -4.75
N ARG A 87 5.05 -5.95 -4.13
CA ARG A 87 5.28 -5.84 -2.68
C ARG A 87 4.12 -6.38 -1.86
N ILE A 88 2.92 -6.35 -2.41
CA ILE A 88 1.66 -6.79 -1.77
C ILE A 88 1.35 -8.23 -2.14
N TYR A 89 1.55 -8.57 -3.42
CA TYR A 89 1.26 -9.86 -4.02
C TYR A 89 2.54 -10.47 -4.63
N PRO A 90 3.39 -11.08 -3.81
CA PRO A 90 4.68 -11.62 -4.28
C PRO A 90 4.51 -12.66 -5.38
N GLY A 91 5.39 -12.64 -6.38
CA GLY A 91 5.38 -13.58 -7.49
C GLY A 91 4.53 -13.16 -8.68
N THR A 92 3.88 -11.98 -8.63
CA THR A 92 2.96 -11.54 -9.71
C THR A 92 3.62 -10.65 -10.75
N SER A 93 4.79 -10.06 -10.49
CA SER A 93 5.39 -9.06 -11.39
C SER A 93 5.70 -9.59 -12.78
N SER A 94 6.33 -10.76 -12.88
CA SER A 94 6.67 -11.34 -14.18
C SER A 94 5.43 -11.61 -15.04
N TRP A 95 4.35 -12.08 -14.40
CA TRP A 95 3.09 -12.30 -15.08
C TRP A 95 2.44 -11.00 -15.54
N LEU A 96 2.39 -9.97 -14.67
CA LEU A 96 1.84 -8.66 -15.02
C LEU A 96 2.58 -8.02 -16.20
N LEU A 97 3.92 -8.09 -16.19
CA LEU A 97 4.74 -7.58 -17.28
C LEU A 97 4.52 -8.36 -18.58
N TYR A 98 4.43 -9.69 -18.48
CA TYR A 98 4.17 -10.55 -19.63
C TYR A 98 2.80 -10.26 -20.27
N ILE A 99 1.74 -10.13 -19.46
CA ILE A 99 0.41 -9.79 -19.96
C ILE A 99 0.42 -8.39 -20.60
N SER A 100 0.99 -7.40 -19.93
CA SER A 100 1.02 -6.05 -20.50
C SER A 100 1.80 -5.95 -21.81
N ASP A 101 2.86 -6.72 -21.96
CA ASP A 101 3.67 -6.77 -23.18
C ASP A 101 2.86 -7.33 -24.36
N ARG A 102 1.99 -8.29 -24.09
CA ARG A 102 1.13 -8.90 -25.12
C ARG A 102 -0.15 -8.12 -25.44
N GLU A 103 -0.74 -7.48 -24.44
CA GLU A 103 -2.10 -6.94 -24.53
C GLU A 103 -2.13 -5.42 -24.68
N GLY A 104 -1.50 -4.70 -23.77
CA GLY A 104 -1.67 -3.25 -23.67
C GLY A 104 -0.41 -2.43 -23.90
N GLY A 105 0.74 -3.10 -23.91
CA GLY A 105 2.04 -2.41 -23.95
C GLY A 105 2.37 -1.66 -22.65
N TRP A 106 3.38 -0.81 -22.73
CA TRP A 106 3.97 -0.10 -21.57
C TRP A 106 3.72 1.40 -21.59
N GLY A 107 2.97 1.83 -22.60
CA GLY A 107 2.66 3.24 -22.82
C GLY A 107 1.53 3.78 -21.93
N PRO A 108 0.98 4.94 -22.27
CA PRO A 108 -0.19 5.47 -21.59
C PRO A 108 -1.40 4.55 -21.78
N PHE A 109 -2.43 4.81 -20.97
CA PHE A 109 -3.70 4.08 -21.11
C PHE A 109 -4.27 4.21 -22.53
N VAL A 110 -4.51 3.08 -23.19
CA VAL A 110 -5.09 3.01 -24.52
C VAL A 110 -6.29 2.05 -24.52
N MET A 111 -7.38 2.46 -25.16
CA MET A 111 -8.52 1.60 -25.41
C MET A 111 -8.23 0.67 -26.58
N ASN A 112 -8.73 -0.54 -26.50
CA ASN A 112 -8.67 -1.47 -27.64
C ASN A 112 -9.57 -0.95 -28.78
N HIS A 113 -8.94 -0.68 -29.93
CA HIS A 113 -9.63 -0.18 -31.12
C HIS A 113 -10.40 -1.27 -31.90
N GLN A 114 -10.27 -2.55 -31.55
CA GLN A 114 -10.98 -3.66 -32.19
C GLN A 114 -12.40 -3.88 -31.63
N GLY A 115 -12.92 -2.93 -30.87
CA GLY A 115 -14.31 -2.94 -30.43
C GLY A 115 -14.63 -3.77 -29.17
N SER A 116 -13.61 -4.38 -28.53
CA SER A 116 -13.83 -5.16 -27.30
C SER A 116 -14.20 -4.27 -26.09
N GLY A 117 -13.86 -2.97 -26.13
CA GLY A 117 -14.00 -2.08 -24.98
C GLY A 117 -13.00 -2.33 -23.85
N ALA A 118 -12.01 -3.19 -24.07
CA ALA A 118 -10.91 -3.39 -23.15
C ALA A 118 -9.93 -2.22 -23.19
N GLY A 119 -9.19 -1.99 -22.10
CA GLY A 119 -8.24 -0.89 -22.07
C GLY A 119 -7.13 -1.02 -21.04
N GLY A 120 -6.10 -0.23 -21.26
CA GLY A 120 -4.94 -0.11 -20.40
C GLY A 120 -3.92 -1.24 -20.57
N TRP A 121 -3.06 -1.36 -19.61
CA TRP A 121 -1.88 -2.23 -19.65
C TRP A 121 -2.23 -3.72 -19.63
N LEU A 122 -3.32 -4.09 -18.99
CA LEU A 122 -3.81 -5.47 -18.91
C LEU A 122 -5.04 -5.71 -19.80
N GLN A 123 -5.41 -4.74 -20.63
CA GLN A 123 -6.62 -4.79 -21.46
C GLN A 123 -7.86 -5.26 -20.69
N PHE A 124 -8.05 -4.71 -19.49
CA PHE A 124 -9.26 -4.98 -18.73
C PHE A 124 -10.50 -4.46 -19.43
N MET A 125 -11.55 -5.25 -19.47
CA MET A 125 -12.90 -4.71 -19.59
C MET A 125 -13.23 -3.92 -18.33
N ALA A 126 -13.86 -2.75 -18.47
CA ALA A 126 -14.25 -1.95 -17.31
C ALA A 126 -15.11 -2.76 -16.31
N SER A 127 -16.06 -3.54 -16.82
CA SER A 127 -16.92 -4.43 -16.02
C SER A 127 -16.09 -5.45 -15.21
N THR A 128 -15.10 -6.07 -15.84
CA THR A 128 -14.21 -7.02 -15.16
C THR A 128 -13.39 -6.35 -14.09
N PHE A 129 -12.81 -5.17 -14.40
CA PHE A 129 -12.05 -4.41 -13.39
C PHE A 129 -12.91 -4.10 -12.17
N TYR A 130 -14.10 -3.54 -12.38
CA TYR A 130 -14.99 -3.15 -11.29
C TYR A 130 -15.61 -4.33 -10.53
N ALA A 131 -15.65 -5.53 -11.12
CA ALA A 131 -16.05 -6.74 -10.41
C ALA A 131 -15.03 -7.18 -9.35
N TYR A 132 -13.74 -6.83 -9.51
CA TYR A 132 -12.67 -7.29 -8.61
C TYR A 132 -11.97 -6.18 -7.81
N VAL A 133 -12.14 -4.91 -8.17
CA VAL A 133 -11.40 -3.81 -7.56
C VAL A 133 -11.67 -3.65 -6.07
N ASP A 134 -12.91 -3.82 -5.64
CA ASP A 134 -13.26 -3.68 -4.22
C ASP A 134 -12.67 -4.81 -3.38
N ASP A 135 -12.68 -6.03 -3.89
CA ASP A 135 -12.02 -7.18 -3.27
C ASP A 135 -10.50 -6.97 -3.17
N ALA A 136 -9.88 -6.50 -4.26
CA ALA A 136 -8.45 -6.19 -4.30
C ALA A 136 -8.09 -5.08 -3.30
N ARG A 137 -8.92 -4.03 -3.22
CA ARG A 137 -8.78 -2.93 -2.26
C ARG A 137 -8.87 -3.42 -0.82
N ALA A 138 -9.89 -4.22 -0.51
CA ALA A 138 -10.09 -4.79 0.82
C ALA A 138 -8.94 -5.73 1.21
N ASP A 139 -8.46 -6.58 0.29
CA ASP A 139 -7.35 -7.49 0.55
C ASP A 139 -6.02 -6.74 0.73
N THR A 140 -5.76 -5.72 -0.09
CA THR A 140 -4.60 -4.82 0.05
C THR A 140 -4.57 -4.15 1.43
N ALA A 141 -5.73 -3.66 1.89
CA ALA A 141 -5.87 -3.07 3.22
C ALA A 141 -5.67 -4.10 4.35
N ARG A 142 -6.21 -5.33 4.22
CA ARG A 142 -5.97 -6.43 5.18
C ARG A 142 -4.49 -6.80 5.29
N ARG A 143 -3.73 -6.70 4.20
CA ARG A 143 -2.27 -6.88 4.18
C ARG A 143 -1.50 -5.71 4.79
N GLY A 144 -2.21 -4.68 5.28
CA GLY A 144 -1.64 -3.53 5.98
C GLY A 144 -1.13 -2.41 5.07
N PHE A 145 -1.43 -2.46 3.77
CA PHE A 145 -1.01 -1.43 2.82
C PHE A 145 -2.08 -0.36 2.66
N LYS A 146 -1.63 0.90 2.67
CA LYS A 146 -2.47 2.06 2.37
C LYS A 146 -2.18 2.52 0.94
N VAL A 147 -3.22 2.59 0.15
CA VAL A 147 -3.19 3.02 -1.25
C VAL A 147 -4.10 4.24 -1.40
N PRO A 148 -3.69 5.29 -2.14
CA PRO A 148 -4.55 6.43 -2.40
C PRO A 148 -5.86 6.01 -3.09
N ASP A 149 -6.98 6.56 -2.65
CA ASP A 149 -8.29 6.19 -3.20
C ASP A 149 -8.42 6.49 -4.70
N SER A 150 -7.75 7.53 -5.17
CA SER A 150 -7.76 7.96 -6.57
C SER A 150 -7.13 6.97 -7.55
N VAL A 151 -6.37 5.98 -7.08
CA VAL A 151 -5.77 4.98 -7.98
C VAL A 151 -6.68 3.78 -8.27
N TRP A 152 -7.75 3.58 -7.50
CA TRP A 152 -8.67 2.46 -7.67
C TRP A 152 -9.67 2.70 -8.81
N THR A 153 -9.13 3.09 -9.96
CA THR A 153 -9.89 3.31 -11.19
C THR A 153 -9.31 2.47 -12.32
N TRP A 154 -10.17 2.08 -13.23
CA TRP A 154 -9.82 1.27 -14.39
C TRP A 154 -8.74 1.91 -15.28
N THR A 155 -8.70 3.23 -15.34
CA THR A 155 -7.74 3.99 -16.17
C THR A 155 -6.40 4.25 -15.50
N HIS A 156 -6.21 3.80 -14.25
CA HIS A 156 -4.99 4.09 -13.50
C HIS A 156 -4.04 2.88 -13.48
N PRO A 157 -2.73 3.05 -13.80
CA PRO A 157 -1.79 1.92 -13.90
C PRO A 157 -1.65 1.16 -12.58
N LEU A 158 -1.55 1.86 -11.45
CA LEU A 158 -1.45 1.21 -10.15
C LEU A 158 -2.75 0.46 -9.79
N GLY A 159 -3.92 1.00 -10.15
CA GLY A 159 -5.19 0.31 -9.96
C GLY A 159 -5.26 -0.99 -10.76
N GLN A 160 -4.88 -0.96 -12.03
CA GLN A 160 -4.82 -2.16 -12.87
C GLN A 160 -3.79 -3.18 -12.35
N ALA A 161 -2.59 -2.72 -11.98
CA ALA A 161 -1.55 -3.61 -11.46
C ALA A 161 -1.98 -4.30 -10.16
N LEU A 162 -2.60 -3.57 -9.23
CA LEU A 162 -3.07 -4.13 -7.96
C LEU A 162 -4.23 -5.12 -8.15
N THR A 163 -5.20 -4.76 -9.00
CA THR A 163 -6.35 -5.63 -9.28
C THR A 163 -5.92 -6.90 -10.03
N GLY A 164 -5.09 -6.77 -11.06
CA GLY A 164 -4.53 -7.91 -11.78
C GLY A 164 -3.66 -8.80 -10.90
N ALA A 165 -2.80 -8.20 -10.06
CA ALA A 165 -1.98 -8.95 -9.10
C ALA A 165 -2.84 -9.70 -8.08
N TYR A 166 -3.90 -9.09 -7.56
CA TYR A 166 -4.86 -9.74 -6.68
C TYR A 166 -5.52 -10.95 -7.35
N MET A 167 -6.03 -10.78 -8.57
CA MET A 167 -6.66 -11.86 -9.33
C MET A 167 -5.68 -13.01 -9.54
N ARG A 168 -4.47 -12.74 -10.01
CA ARG A 168 -3.42 -13.74 -10.20
C ARG A 168 -3.05 -14.45 -8.90
N TYR A 169 -2.84 -13.70 -7.85
CA TYR A 169 -2.43 -14.23 -6.55
C TYR A 169 -3.49 -15.12 -5.90
N THR A 170 -4.77 -14.84 -6.15
CA THR A 170 -5.91 -15.60 -5.61
C THR A 170 -6.45 -16.68 -6.56
N GLY A 171 -5.84 -16.85 -7.74
CA GLY A 171 -6.29 -17.81 -8.75
C GLY A 171 -7.59 -17.42 -9.46
N ARG A 172 -7.96 -16.14 -9.41
CA ARG A 172 -9.18 -15.59 -10.06
C ARG A 172 -8.90 -15.05 -11.47
N ASP A 173 -7.66 -15.19 -11.95
CA ASP A 173 -7.21 -14.79 -13.29
C ASP A 173 -7.54 -15.84 -14.37
N SER A 174 -8.02 -17.02 -13.95
CA SER A 174 -8.36 -18.09 -14.88
C SER A 174 -9.40 -17.60 -15.90
N CYS A 175 -9.02 -17.66 -17.18
CA CYS A 175 -9.83 -17.30 -18.35
C CYS A 175 -10.01 -15.80 -18.67
N HIS A 176 -9.50 -14.85 -17.88
CA HIS A 176 -9.45 -13.45 -18.33
C HIS A 176 -8.28 -13.18 -19.28
N TRP A 177 -7.18 -13.90 -19.10
CA TRP A 177 -5.99 -13.90 -19.95
C TRP A 177 -5.59 -15.35 -20.24
N CYS A 178 -6.54 -16.17 -20.67
CA CYS A 178 -6.27 -17.56 -21.09
C CYS A 178 -5.36 -17.50 -22.32
N LEU A 179 -4.12 -17.87 -22.06
CA LEU A 179 -3.14 -18.08 -23.12
C LEU A 179 -3.45 -19.42 -23.74
N GLY A 180 -4.02 -19.39 -24.98
CA GLY A 180 -4.17 -20.54 -25.81
C GLY A 180 -2.82 -21.10 -26.23
#